data_5ebb49d1269afec644ce921cf99f4d41
#
_entry.id   5ebb49d1269afec644ce921cf99f4d41
#
_cell.length_a   1.000
_cell.length_b   1.000
_cell.length_c   1.000
_cell.angle_alpha   90.00
_cell.angle_beta   90.00
_cell.angle_gamma   90.00
#
_symmetry.space_group_name_H-M   'P 1'
#
loop_
_entity.id
_entity.type
_entity.pdbx_description
1 polymer ?
#
loop_
_entity_poly.entity_id
_entity_poly.type
_entity_poly.pdbx_seq_one_letter_code
_entity_poly.pdbx_strand_id
1 'polypeptide(L)'
;MTGPLVTVVVLNYNGGRRVPGVLEALAAQDLPDGQVAVWVVDNASSDGSPELLRRDFPWVRTIANPTNDGFAGGNNVALREVTTPFVALLNDDAYPAPDWARRLLEPFQREGAERLAAVSAKIVFLPRFLPVELATPGFNPGTLDTRELGVRVYRITVAGEDVTERVLWDRVAYGPEGEGPGRFRWTRPAGMLLVPVDGPAEAPVRVGLRLAAEATKPVELAWPGGGASVKAEPDPVDVEVQVPQGVDRVDVLNNAGSMVFRDGYGADRAYQQLDRGQYQRPEEVFAFCGGSVCFRSEALREAGLFDEDFFLYYEDTDLSWRLRTLGWSIRYQPSAVVRHIHSASSVEWSPLFVFHTDRNRLLMLTKNARAGLATREVLRYPLTTLSLAL
;
A
#
# COMPACT_ATOMS: atom_id res chain seq x y z
N MET A 1 -10.32 -19.81 -28.62
CA MET A 1 -10.62 -20.22 -27.23
C MET A 1 -11.86 -19.43 -26.81
N THR A 2 -12.92 -20.13 -26.41
CA THR A 2 -14.26 -19.54 -26.15
C THR A 2 -14.51 -19.24 -24.66
N GLY A 3 -13.48 -19.22 -23.83
CA GLY A 3 -13.57 -18.95 -22.40
C GLY A 3 -12.73 -17.75 -21.96
N PRO A 4 -12.81 -17.36 -20.67
CA PRO A 4 -12.06 -16.22 -20.15
C PRO A 4 -10.55 -16.41 -20.28
N LEU A 5 -9.85 -15.33 -20.59
CA LEU A 5 -8.40 -15.27 -20.70
C LEU A 5 -7.75 -15.16 -19.33
N VAL A 6 -8.38 -14.40 -18.44
CA VAL A 6 -7.89 -14.13 -17.07
C VAL A 6 -9.01 -14.31 -16.05
N THR A 7 -8.68 -14.95 -14.94
CA THR A 7 -9.51 -14.93 -13.72
C THR A 7 -8.94 -13.89 -12.76
N VAL A 8 -9.74 -12.90 -12.36
CA VAL A 8 -9.38 -11.96 -11.28
C VAL A 8 -9.93 -12.53 -9.98
N VAL A 9 -9.04 -12.76 -9.03
CA VAL A 9 -9.38 -13.23 -7.67
C VAL A 9 -9.30 -12.06 -6.72
N VAL A 10 -10.41 -11.76 -6.05
CA VAL A 10 -10.48 -10.78 -4.96
C VAL A 10 -10.65 -11.54 -3.66
N LEU A 11 -9.71 -11.36 -2.73
CA LEU A 11 -9.82 -11.94 -1.39
C LEU A 11 -10.56 -10.95 -0.48
N ASN A 12 -11.73 -11.34 0.01
CA ASN A 12 -12.56 -10.54 0.89
C ASN A 12 -12.45 -11.04 2.34
N TYR A 13 -12.11 -10.13 3.26
CA TYR A 13 -12.24 -10.36 4.70
C TYR A 13 -12.76 -9.09 5.38
N ASN A 14 -14.04 -9.12 5.76
CA ASN A 14 -14.74 -7.98 6.36
C ASN A 14 -14.61 -6.69 5.50
N GLY A 15 -14.74 -6.84 4.19
CA GLY A 15 -14.58 -5.78 3.19
C GLY A 15 -15.91 -5.15 2.70
N GLY A 16 -17.03 -5.34 3.44
CA GLY A 16 -18.37 -4.99 2.98
C GLY A 16 -18.59 -3.56 2.53
N ARG A 17 -17.79 -2.60 2.99
CA ARG A 17 -17.83 -1.20 2.52
C ARG A 17 -16.89 -0.94 1.33
N ARG A 18 -15.92 -1.80 1.07
CA ARG A 18 -14.85 -1.60 0.08
C ARG A 18 -15.07 -2.43 -1.16
N VAL A 19 -15.37 -3.71 -0.98
CA VAL A 19 -15.49 -4.67 -2.07
C VAL A 19 -16.49 -4.28 -3.17
N PRO A 20 -17.65 -3.64 -2.90
CA PRO A 20 -18.54 -3.17 -3.96
C PRO A 20 -17.86 -2.27 -4.98
N GLY A 21 -17.14 -1.25 -4.54
CA GLY A 21 -16.45 -0.34 -5.45
C GLY A 21 -15.31 -1.01 -6.24
N VAL A 22 -14.66 -2.03 -5.67
CA VAL A 22 -13.66 -2.84 -6.40
C VAL A 22 -14.35 -3.66 -7.50
N LEU A 23 -15.50 -4.28 -7.22
CA LEU A 23 -16.25 -5.05 -8.21
C LEU A 23 -16.86 -4.16 -9.31
N GLU A 24 -17.33 -2.98 -8.97
CA GLU A 24 -17.78 -1.98 -9.96
C GLU A 24 -16.62 -1.58 -10.90
N ALA A 25 -15.44 -1.32 -10.36
CA ALA A 25 -14.25 -1.03 -11.16
C ALA A 25 -13.80 -2.22 -12.02
N LEU A 26 -14.01 -3.46 -11.57
CA LEU A 26 -13.76 -4.66 -12.36
C LEU A 26 -14.81 -4.87 -13.45
N ALA A 27 -16.07 -4.52 -13.21
CA ALA A 27 -17.12 -4.56 -14.24
C ALA A 27 -16.87 -3.53 -15.36
N ALA A 28 -16.14 -2.46 -15.06
CA ALA A 28 -15.80 -1.37 -16.01
C ALA A 28 -14.47 -1.59 -16.76
N GLN A 29 -13.87 -2.78 -16.72
CA GLN A 29 -12.62 -3.05 -17.44
C GLN A 29 -12.80 -3.05 -18.96
N ASP A 30 -11.81 -2.53 -19.68
CA ASP A 30 -11.83 -2.33 -21.15
C ASP A 30 -11.47 -3.58 -21.98
N LEU A 31 -11.54 -4.77 -21.39
CA LEU A 31 -11.36 -6.03 -22.10
C LEU A 31 -12.67 -6.47 -22.77
N PRO A 32 -12.60 -7.19 -23.91
CA PRO A 32 -13.80 -7.73 -24.55
C PRO A 32 -14.61 -8.62 -23.60
N ASP A 33 -15.93 -8.59 -23.76
CA ASP A 33 -16.87 -9.37 -22.98
C ASP A 33 -16.49 -10.85 -22.92
N GLY A 34 -16.56 -11.43 -21.75
CA GLY A 34 -16.23 -12.84 -21.50
C GLY A 34 -14.74 -13.15 -21.40
N GLN A 35 -13.84 -12.19 -21.58
CA GLN A 35 -12.40 -12.42 -21.38
C GLN A 35 -11.95 -12.33 -19.92
N VAL A 36 -12.72 -11.70 -19.05
CA VAL A 36 -12.45 -11.60 -17.62
C VAL A 36 -13.48 -12.41 -16.84
N ALA A 37 -13.04 -13.31 -16.01
CA ALA A 37 -13.84 -13.94 -14.96
C ALA A 37 -13.47 -13.29 -13.61
N VAL A 38 -14.46 -12.91 -12.81
CA VAL A 38 -14.22 -12.35 -11.48
C VAL A 38 -14.69 -13.33 -10.41
N TRP A 39 -13.77 -13.70 -9.53
CA TRP A 39 -14.02 -14.57 -8.40
C TRP A 39 -13.73 -13.82 -7.10
N VAL A 40 -14.61 -13.96 -6.12
CA VAL A 40 -14.40 -13.45 -4.77
C VAL A 40 -14.30 -14.62 -3.82
N VAL A 41 -13.19 -14.71 -3.10
CA VAL A 41 -13.06 -15.63 -1.96
C VAL A 41 -13.45 -14.88 -0.71
N ASP A 42 -14.55 -15.27 -0.10
CA ASP A 42 -14.93 -14.77 1.22
C ASP A 42 -14.22 -15.60 2.29
N ASN A 43 -13.30 -14.97 2.99
CA ASN A 43 -12.37 -15.60 3.94
C ASN A 43 -12.94 -15.59 5.38
N ALA A 44 -14.16 -16.11 5.54
CA ALA A 44 -14.93 -16.14 6.78
C ALA A 44 -15.29 -14.74 7.34
N SER A 45 -15.82 -13.87 6.49
CA SER A 45 -16.29 -12.55 6.90
C SER A 45 -17.53 -12.64 7.81
N SER A 46 -17.64 -11.69 8.74
CA SER A 46 -18.75 -11.57 9.70
C SER A 46 -19.49 -10.23 9.63
N ASP A 47 -19.15 -9.39 8.64
CA ASP A 47 -19.66 -8.02 8.49
C ASP A 47 -20.85 -7.88 7.52
N GLY A 48 -21.42 -9.01 7.04
CA GLY A 48 -22.51 -9.04 6.06
C GLY A 48 -22.05 -8.97 4.61
N SER A 49 -20.74 -8.91 4.32
CA SER A 49 -20.23 -8.91 2.95
C SER A 49 -20.62 -10.15 2.13
N PRO A 50 -20.70 -11.38 2.65
CA PRO A 50 -21.17 -12.54 1.87
C PRO A 50 -22.60 -12.38 1.33
N GLU A 51 -23.51 -11.83 2.13
CA GLU A 51 -24.91 -11.56 1.77
C GLU A 51 -25.00 -10.46 0.71
N LEU A 52 -24.23 -9.40 0.89
CA LEU A 52 -24.12 -8.28 -0.06
C LEU A 52 -23.63 -8.77 -1.42
N LEU A 53 -22.57 -9.58 -1.45
CA LEU A 53 -22.01 -10.13 -2.70
C LEU A 53 -23.05 -10.97 -3.46
N ARG A 54 -23.78 -11.87 -2.79
CA ARG A 54 -24.79 -12.69 -3.42
C ARG A 54 -25.97 -11.89 -3.96
N ARG A 55 -26.37 -10.81 -3.26
CA ARG A 55 -27.51 -9.97 -3.63
C ARG A 55 -27.20 -9.03 -4.78
N ASP A 56 -26.07 -8.29 -4.68
CA ASP A 56 -25.78 -7.13 -5.51
C ASP A 56 -24.84 -7.44 -6.68
N PHE A 57 -24.06 -8.54 -6.56
CA PHE A 57 -23.06 -8.94 -7.57
C PHE A 57 -23.22 -10.39 -8.05
N PRO A 58 -24.42 -10.79 -8.58
CA PRO A 58 -24.70 -12.17 -8.98
C PRO A 58 -23.84 -12.67 -10.17
N TRP A 59 -23.16 -11.76 -10.88
CA TRP A 59 -22.23 -12.07 -11.97
C TRP A 59 -20.85 -12.53 -11.50
N VAL A 60 -20.55 -12.35 -10.22
CA VAL A 60 -19.29 -12.75 -9.59
C VAL A 60 -19.42 -14.18 -9.04
N ARG A 61 -18.40 -15.00 -9.29
CA ARG A 61 -18.32 -16.30 -8.61
C ARG A 61 -17.82 -16.08 -7.18
N THR A 62 -18.65 -16.32 -6.18
CA THR A 62 -18.28 -16.26 -4.77
C THR A 62 -17.92 -17.67 -4.26
N ILE A 63 -16.77 -17.80 -3.60
CA ILE A 63 -16.29 -19.03 -2.94
C ILE A 63 -16.21 -18.72 -1.45
N ALA A 64 -16.98 -19.45 -0.63
CA ALA A 64 -16.95 -19.30 0.82
C ALA A 64 -15.83 -20.17 1.42
N ASN A 65 -14.89 -19.53 2.11
CA ASN A 65 -13.90 -20.22 2.92
C ASN A 65 -14.41 -20.26 4.38
N PRO A 66 -14.47 -21.44 5.04
CA PRO A 66 -15.07 -21.56 6.37
C PRO A 66 -14.23 -20.93 7.49
N THR A 67 -12.95 -20.67 7.23
CA THR A 67 -11.98 -20.10 8.19
C THR A 67 -11.24 -18.95 7.56
N ASN A 68 -10.73 -18.01 8.40
CA ASN A 68 -9.80 -17.00 7.92
C ASN A 68 -8.39 -17.58 7.85
N ASP A 69 -7.98 -17.97 6.64
CA ASP A 69 -6.67 -18.57 6.36
C ASP A 69 -5.62 -17.53 5.95
N GLY A 70 -5.86 -16.27 6.26
CA GLY A 70 -4.98 -15.16 5.90
C GLY A 70 -4.96 -14.89 4.39
N PHE A 71 -3.97 -14.13 3.95
CA PHE A 71 -3.79 -13.80 2.54
C PHE A 71 -3.36 -15.03 1.72
N ALA A 72 -2.40 -15.80 2.24
CA ALA A 72 -1.83 -16.95 1.55
C ALA A 72 -2.88 -18.06 1.33
N GLY A 73 -3.48 -18.56 2.39
CA GLY A 73 -4.48 -19.62 2.33
C GLY A 73 -5.75 -19.19 1.61
N GLY A 74 -6.25 -17.98 1.92
CA GLY A 74 -7.45 -17.44 1.29
C GLY A 74 -7.35 -17.35 -0.24
N ASN A 75 -6.26 -16.83 -0.78
CA ASN A 75 -6.05 -16.80 -2.23
C ASN A 75 -5.89 -18.20 -2.81
N ASN A 76 -5.22 -19.10 -2.10
CA ASN A 76 -5.03 -20.48 -2.55
C ASN A 76 -6.35 -21.23 -2.77
N VAL A 77 -7.41 -20.91 -2.03
CA VAL A 77 -8.75 -21.48 -2.25
C VAL A 77 -9.19 -21.32 -3.70
N ALA A 78 -9.07 -20.12 -4.25
CA ALA A 78 -9.40 -19.89 -5.67
C ALA A 78 -8.32 -20.43 -6.61
N LEU A 79 -7.03 -20.22 -6.29
CA LEU A 79 -5.91 -20.57 -7.16
C LEU A 79 -5.85 -22.07 -7.48
N ARG A 80 -6.33 -22.94 -6.59
CA ARG A 80 -6.46 -24.39 -6.83
C ARG A 80 -7.48 -24.74 -7.90
N GLU A 81 -8.48 -23.89 -8.11
CA GLU A 81 -9.58 -24.13 -9.04
C GLU A 81 -9.44 -23.37 -10.38
N VAL A 82 -8.53 -22.35 -10.44
CA VAL A 82 -8.35 -21.55 -11.65
C VAL A 82 -7.78 -22.36 -12.79
N THR A 83 -8.46 -22.32 -13.94
CA THR A 83 -8.07 -23.02 -15.17
C THR A 83 -7.72 -22.07 -16.33
N THR A 84 -7.92 -20.75 -16.16
CA THR A 84 -7.58 -19.77 -17.17
C THR A 84 -6.07 -19.67 -17.41
N PRO A 85 -5.61 -19.25 -18.59
CA PRO A 85 -4.18 -19.06 -18.89
C PRO A 85 -3.48 -18.11 -17.93
N PHE A 86 -4.21 -17.09 -17.46
CA PHE A 86 -3.71 -16.10 -16.51
C PHE A 86 -4.64 -15.97 -15.30
N VAL A 87 -4.07 -15.61 -14.16
CA VAL A 87 -4.81 -15.28 -12.95
C VAL A 87 -4.26 -14.01 -12.33
N ALA A 88 -5.14 -13.07 -12.04
CA ALA A 88 -4.77 -11.84 -11.35
C ALA A 88 -5.30 -11.85 -9.91
N LEU A 89 -4.48 -11.40 -8.97
CA LEU A 89 -4.91 -11.12 -7.60
C LEU A 89 -5.13 -9.62 -7.45
N LEU A 90 -6.16 -9.26 -6.70
CA LEU A 90 -6.50 -7.89 -6.38
C LEU A 90 -7.08 -7.84 -4.96
N ASN A 91 -6.58 -6.93 -4.12
CA ASN A 91 -7.12 -6.75 -2.78
C ASN A 91 -8.55 -6.17 -2.81
N ASP A 92 -9.34 -6.44 -1.77
CA ASP A 92 -10.72 -5.93 -1.59
C ASP A 92 -10.81 -4.42 -1.31
N ASP A 93 -9.68 -3.74 -1.22
CA ASP A 93 -9.50 -2.31 -1.02
C ASP A 93 -8.63 -1.64 -2.11
N ALA A 94 -8.49 -2.33 -3.24
CA ALA A 94 -7.67 -1.92 -4.38
C ALA A 94 -8.55 -1.66 -5.62
N TYR A 95 -8.61 -0.42 -6.06
CA TYR A 95 -9.49 0.06 -7.15
C TYR A 95 -8.70 0.17 -8.46
N PRO A 96 -8.90 -0.76 -9.41
CA PRO A 96 -8.15 -0.78 -10.66
C PRO A 96 -8.64 0.31 -11.62
N ALA A 97 -7.70 0.88 -12.40
CA ALA A 97 -8.04 1.74 -13.54
C ALA A 97 -8.78 0.94 -14.63
N PRO A 98 -9.59 1.58 -15.49
CA PRO A 98 -10.40 0.87 -16.50
C PRO A 98 -9.60 -0.01 -17.46
N ASP A 99 -8.33 0.30 -17.71
CA ASP A 99 -7.44 -0.45 -18.61
C ASP A 99 -6.46 -1.39 -17.86
N TRP A 100 -6.61 -1.53 -16.56
CA TRP A 100 -5.68 -2.26 -15.69
C TRP A 100 -5.48 -3.72 -16.11
N ALA A 101 -6.56 -4.47 -16.34
CA ALA A 101 -6.47 -5.89 -16.69
C ALA A 101 -5.76 -6.09 -18.04
N ARG A 102 -6.11 -5.28 -19.03
CA ARG A 102 -5.44 -5.28 -20.34
C ARG A 102 -3.96 -4.96 -20.20
N ARG A 103 -3.61 -3.92 -19.44
CA ARG A 103 -2.22 -3.51 -19.21
C ARG A 103 -1.38 -4.57 -18.50
N LEU A 104 -1.97 -5.32 -17.58
CA LEU A 104 -1.29 -6.46 -16.94
C LEU A 104 -1.03 -7.61 -17.91
N LEU A 105 -1.91 -7.83 -18.88
CA LEU A 105 -1.78 -8.90 -19.87
C LEU A 105 -0.82 -8.57 -21.02
N GLU A 106 -0.66 -7.31 -21.38
CA GLU A 106 0.23 -6.86 -22.48
C GLU A 106 1.67 -7.43 -22.42
N PRO A 107 2.36 -7.44 -21.25
CA PRO A 107 3.73 -7.97 -21.20
C PRO A 107 3.85 -9.45 -21.55
N PHE A 108 2.83 -10.27 -21.25
CA PHE A 108 2.84 -11.70 -21.55
C PHE A 108 2.71 -12.03 -23.04
N GLN A 109 2.23 -11.07 -23.84
CA GLN A 109 2.03 -11.22 -25.28
C GLN A 109 3.26 -10.82 -26.09
N ARG A 110 4.32 -10.29 -25.46
CA ARG A 110 5.54 -9.87 -26.13
C ARG A 110 6.40 -11.08 -26.48
N GLU A 111 7.14 -10.97 -27.58
CA GLU A 111 8.17 -11.94 -27.93
C GLU A 111 9.22 -12.06 -26.81
N GLY A 112 9.62 -13.29 -26.47
CA GLY A 112 10.54 -13.57 -25.38
C GLY A 112 9.92 -13.54 -23.99
N ALA A 113 8.57 -13.51 -23.88
CA ALA A 113 7.87 -13.51 -22.60
C ALA A 113 7.46 -14.90 -22.10
N GLU A 114 8.01 -15.99 -22.70
CA GLU A 114 7.63 -17.38 -22.37
C GLU A 114 7.96 -17.70 -20.89
N ARG A 115 9.03 -17.12 -20.35
CA ARG A 115 9.45 -17.28 -18.95
C ARG A 115 9.07 -16.08 -18.07
N LEU A 116 8.08 -15.28 -18.47
CA LEU A 116 7.48 -14.25 -17.61
C LEU A 116 6.38 -14.89 -16.74
N ALA A 117 6.64 -14.98 -15.44
CA ALA A 117 5.72 -15.58 -14.47
C ALA A 117 4.66 -14.59 -13.99
N ALA A 118 5.07 -13.36 -13.69
CA ALA A 118 4.20 -12.41 -13.04
C ALA A 118 4.41 -10.98 -13.53
N VAL A 119 3.33 -10.21 -13.56
CA VAL A 119 3.31 -8.77 -13.85
C VAL A 119 2.67 -8.05 -12.67
N SER A 120 3.47 -7.24 -11.96
CA SER A 120 3.05 -6.43 -10.82
C SER A 120 2.56 -5.07 -11.29
N ALA A 121 1.42 -4.62 -10.81
CA ALA A 121 0.86 -3.30 -11.12
C ALA A 121 1.61 -2.17 -10.43
N LYS A 122 1.37 -0.94 -10.89
CA LYS A 122 1.68 0.29 -10.14
C LYS A 122 0.57 0.53 -9.14
N ILE A 123 0.92 0.50 -7.86
CA ILE A 123 -0.02 0.75 -6.78
C ILE A 123 0.25 2.16 -6.24
N VAL A 124 -0.77 3.00 -6.23
CA VAL A 124 -0.76 4.33 -5.62
C VAL A 124 -1.73 4.36 -4.45
N PHE A 125 -1.47 5.23 -3.48
CA PHE A 125 -2.40 5.41 -2.37
C PHE A 125 -3.76 5.98 -2.85
N LEU A 126 -4.81 5.62 -2.16
CA LEU A 126 -6.10 6.29 -2.17
C LEU A 126 -6.28 6.97 -0.80
N PRO A 127 -6.63 8.27 -0.71
CA PRO A 127 -6.96 9.21 -1.80
C PRO A 127 -5.72 9.83 -2.48
N ARG A 128 -5.94 10.82 -3.35
CA ARG A 128 -4.88 11.71 -3.82
C ARG A 128 -4.51 12.72 -2.73
N PHE A 129 -3.34 13.33 -2.85
CA PHE A 129 -2.81 14.21 -1.81
C PHE A 129 -2.64 15.64 -2.29
N LEU A 130 -2.93 16.59 -1.40
CA LEU A 130 -2.53 17.97 -1.53
C LEU A 130 -1.11 18.13 -0.96
N PRO A 131 -0.11 18.48 -1.76
CA PRO A 131 1.21 18.80 -1.24
C PRO A 131 1.18 20.18 -0.57
N VAL A 132 1.50 20.23 0.72
CA VAL A 132 1.60 21.46 1.52
C VAL A 132 3.02 21.56 2.05
N GLU A 133 3.80 22.49 1.52
CA GLU A 133 5.10 22.84 2.08
C GLU A 133 4.89 23.65 3.37
N LEU A 134 5.58 23.26 4.43
CA LEU A 134 5.60 23.95 5.70
C LEU A 134 7.00 24.50 5.94
N ALA A 135 7.09 25.79 6.26
CA ALA A 135 8.34 26.43 6.67
C ALA A 135 8.13 27.32 7.90
N THR A 136 9.06 27.25 8.85
CA THR A 136 9.02 28.02 10.10
C THR A 136 10.44 28.19 10.64
N PRO A 137 10.74 29.23 11.41
CA PRO A 137 12.02 29.34 12.14
C PRO A 137 12.24 28.13 13.02
N GLY A 138 13.39 27.46 12.85
CA GLY A 138 13.79 26.33 13.67
C GLY A 138 14.38 26.74 15.00
N PHE A 139 14.42 25.83 15.96
CA PHE A 139 15.17 25.96 17.20
C PHE A 139 15.78 24.62 17.61
N ASN A 140 16.84 24.70 18.40
CA ASN A 140 17.46 23.53 19.02
C ASN A 140 17.16 23.53 20.51
N PRO A 141 16.52 22.50 21.08
CA PRO A 141 16.12 22.49 22.49
C PRO A 141 17.30 22.32 23.45
N GLY A 142 18.49 21.99 22.97
CA GLY A 142 19.71 21.96 23.79
C GLY A 142 20.52 20.66 23.61
N THR A 143 21.48 20.46 24.52
CA THR A 143 22.50 19.39 24.39
C THR A 143 21.96 17.97 24.53
N LEU A 144 20.81 17.78 25.16
CA LEU A 144 20.16 16.48 25.33
C LEU A 144 19.25 16.10 24.15
N ASP A 145 18.78 17.06 23.40
CA ASP A 145 18.00 16.86 22.18
C ASP A 145 18.65 17.66 21.04
N THR A 146 19.32 16.95 20.16
CA THR A 146 20.09 17.55 19.04
C THR A 146 19.23 17.77 17.80
N ARG A 147 17.92 17.50 17.86
CA ARG A 147 17.00 17.74 16.73
C ARG A 147 16.86 19.23 16.46
N GLU A 148 16.67 19.58 15.20
CA GLU A 148 16.24 20.91 14.79
C GLU A 148 14.71 20.90 14.65
N LEU A 149 14.03 21.60 15.56
CA LEU A 149 12.58 21.56 15.72
C LEU A 149 11.91 22.79 15.13
N GLY A 150 10.79 22.56 14.44
CA GLY A 150 9.90 23.61 13.94
C GLY A 150 8.74 23.88 14.89
N VAL A 151 7.56 23.35 14.59
CA VAL A 151 6.34 23.47 15.39
C VAL A 151 5.80 22.10 15.81
N ARG A 152 5.02 22.07 16.88
CA ARG A 152 4.22 20.90 17.27
C ARG A 152 2.92 20.89 16.46
N VAL A 153 2.60 19.79 15.81
CA VAL A 153 1.33 19.58 15.12
C VAL A 153 0.56 18.52 15.87
N TYR A 154 -0.60 18.87 16.38
CA TYR A 154 -1.49 17.99 17.16
C TYR A 154 -2.54 17.36 16.28
N ARG A 155 -3.07 18.11 15.31
CA ARG A 155 -4.18 17.67 14.47
C ARG A 155 -4.12 18.35 13.11
N ILE A 156 -4.50 17.60 12.08
CA ILE A 156 -4.74 18.12 10.73
C ILE A 156 -6.16 17.69 10.32
N THR A 157 -6.94 18.65 9.84
CA THR A 157 -8.32 18.40 9.38
C THR A 157 -8.49 18.81 7.93
N VAL A 158 -9.36 18.11 7.21
CA VAL A 158 -9.81 18.47 5.86
C VAL A 158 -11.32 18.57 5.89
N ALA A 159 -11.84 19.74 5.54
CA ALA A 159 -13.27 20.03 5.62
C ALA A 159 -13.91 19.74 7.00
N GLY A 160 -13.10 19.83 8.08
CA GLY A 160 -13.51 19.53 9.45
C GLY A 160 -13.30 18.08 9.90
N GLU A 161 -13.03 17.15 8.99
CA GLU A 161 -12.70 15.76 9.30
C GLU A 161 -11.23 15.63 9.74
N ASP A 162 -10.96 14.90 10.83
CA ASP A 162 -9.59 14.63 11.28
C ASP A 162 -8.92 13.61 10.35
N VAL A 163 -7.83 14.03 9.71
CA VAL A 163 -7.04 13.22 8.79
C VAL A 163 -5.62 12.98 9.28
N THR A 164 -5.31 13.32 10.52
CA THR A 164 -3.95 13.36 11.09
C THR A 164 -3.16 12.06 10.87
N GLU A 165 -3.80 10.92 11.09
CA GLU A 165 -3.16 9.61 10.94
C GLU A 165 -3.03 9.17 9.47
N ARG A 166 -3.75 9.81 8.54
CA ARG A 166 -3.67 9.56 7.10
C ARG A 166 -2.69 10.49 6.37
N VAL A 167 -2.17 11.53 7.07
CA VAL A 167 -1.16 12.45 6.50
C VAL A 167 0.16 11.72 6.33
N LEU A 168 0.76 11.86 5.14
CA LEU A 168 2.13 11.40 4.91
C LEU A 168 3.08 12.55 5.17
N TRP A 169 4.03 12.34 6.09
CA TRP A 169 4.84 13.40 6.65
C TRP A 169 6.17 13.66 5.91
N ASP A 170 6.43 13.00 4.80
CA ASP A 170 7.61 13.13 3.91
C ASP A 170 8.86 13.71 4.59
N ARG A 171 9.28 13.12 5.70
CA ARG A 171 10.42 13.55 6.53
C ARG A 171 10.30 14.97 7.12
N VAL A 172 9.15 15.63 7.01
CA VAL A 172 8.90 16.94 7.61
C VAL A 172 8.72 16.87 9.13
N ALA A 173 8.38 15.71 9.66
CA ALA A 173 8.16 15.53 11.10
C ALA A 173 8.99 14.39 11.69
N TYR A 174 9.17 14.48 12.99
CA TYR A 174 9.71 13.40 13.82
C TYR A 174 8.58 12.44 14.22
N GLY A 175 8.94 11.34 14.91
CA GLY A 175 7.96 10.41 15.47
C GLY A 175 6.96 11.11 16.39
N PRO A 176 5.78 10.48 16.61
CA PRO A 176 4.79 11.05 17.51
C PRO A 176 5.28 11.04 18.97
N GLU A 177 4.94 12.08 19.71
CA GLU A 177 5.23 12.25 21.13
C GLU A 177 3.94 12.53 21.91
N GLY A 178 3.92 12.22 23.20
CA GLY A 178 2.73 12.37 24.03
C GLY A 178 1.68 11.27 23.83
N GLU A 179 0.61 11.32 24.60
CA GLU A 179 -0.48 10.34 24.59
C GLU A 179 -1.85 11.02 24.49
N GLY A 180 -2.84 10.27 23.97
CA GLY A 180 -4.23 10.72 23.89
C GLY A 180 -4.40 12.05 23.15
N PRO A 181 -5.26 12.95 23.65
CA PRO A 181 -5.50 14.26 23.03
C PRO A 181 -4.28 15.21 23.01
N GLY A 182 -3.27 14.91 23.83
CA GLY A 182 -2.01 15.63 23.90
C GLY A 182 -0.92 15.10 22.93
N ARG A 183 -1.21 14.05 22.14
CA ARG A 183 -0.27 13.50 21.16
C ARG A 183 0.01 14.51 20.05
N PHE A 184 1.27 14.67 19.69
CA PHE A 184 1.72 15.60 18.65
C PHE A 184 2.95 15.06 17.91
N ARG A 185 3.31 15.73 16.83
CA ARG A 185 4.60 15.56 16.15
C ARG A 185 5.34 16.89 16.09
N TRP A 186 6.63 16.89 16.43
CA TRP A 186 7.50 17.99 16.07
C TRP A 186 7.76 17.96 14.57
N THR A 187 7.60 19.11 13.93
CA THR A 187 8.11 19.27 12.56
C THR A 187 9.59 19.60 12.55
N ARG A 188 10.24 19.40 11.42
CA ARG A 188 11.47 20.09 11.07
C ARG A 188 11.14 21.55 10.71
N PRO A 189 12.14 22.45 10.60
CA PRO A 189 11.91 23.84 10.18
C PRO A 189 11.27 23.96 8.80
N ALA A 190 11.54 23.01 7.90
CA ALA A 190 10.93 22.98 6.58
C ALA A 190 10.70 21.54 6.12
N GLY A 191 9.69 21.35 5.28
CA GLY A 191 9.38 20.07 4.63
C GLY A 191 7.97 20.05 4.07
N MET A 192 7.55 18.89 3.54
CA MET A 192 6.27 18.71 2.87
C MET A 192 5.34 17.82 3.66
N LEU A 193 4.12 18.29 3.87
CA LEU A 193 2.97 17.52 4.31
C LEU A 193 2.20 17.06 3.08
N LEU A 194 1.90 15.79 3.00
CA LEU A 194 0.99 15.25 1.98
C LEU A 194 -0.36 15.02 2.65
N VAL A 195 -1.27 15.96 2.49
CA VAL A 195 -2.57 15.96 3.13
C VAL A 195 -3.56 15.19 2.25
N PRO A 196 -4.16 14.08 2.75
CA PRO A 196 -5.11 13.31 1.97
C PRO A 196 -6.38 14.13 1.71
N VAL A 197 -6.82 14.19 0.45
CA VAL A 197 -8.01 14.95 0.06
C VAL A 197 -8.90 14.09 -0.82
N ASP A 198 -10.07 13.76 -0.32
CA ASP A 198 -11.11 13.07 -1.07
C ASP A 198 -11.85 14.07 -2.00
N GLY A 199 -12.35 13.57 -3.13
CA GLY A 199 -13.16 14.33 -4.06
C GLY A 199 -12.37 15.08 -5.15
N PRO A 200 -13.06 15.77 -6.04
CA PRO A 200 -12.48 16.40 -7.23
C PRO A 200 -11.65 17.65 -6.89
N ALA A 201 -10.64 17.96 -7.72
CA ALA A 201 -9.82 19.17 -7.58
C ALA A 201 -10.61 20.48 -7.83
N GLU A 202 -11.83 20.38 -8.32
CA GLU A 202 -12.71 21.48 -8.74
C GLU A 202 -13.36 22.23 -7.57
N ALA A 203 -13.28 21.70 -6.34
CA ALA A 203 -13.80 22.38 -5.15
C ALA A 203 -12.69 22.94 -4.27
N PRO A 204 -12.87 24.11 -3.63
CA PRO A 204 -11.94 24.61 -2.64
C PRO A 204 -11.88 23.66 -1.43
N VAL A 205 -10.72 23.54 -0.81
CA VAL A 205 -10.50 22.63 0.34
C VAL A 205 -10.10 23.46 1.56
N ARG A 206 -10.80 23.27 2.68
CA ARG A 206 -10.41 23.81 3.97
C ARG A 206 -9.47 22.84 4.68
N VAL A 207 -8.26 23.30 4.99
CA VAL A 207 -7.27 22.55 5.75
C VAL A 207 -7.09 23.24 7.09
N GLY A 208 -7.42 22.55 8.16
CA GLY A 208 -7.21 23.01 9.53
C GLY A 208 -5.96 22.36 10.12
N LEU A 209 -5.21 23.13 10.91
CA LEU A 209 -4.06 22.63 11.66
C LEU A 209 -4.17 23.13 13.12
N ARG A 210 -3.97 22.21 14.06
CA ARG A 210 -3.78 22.56 15.47
C ARG A 210 -2.29 22.55 15.78
N LEU A 211 -1.74 23.76 16.02
CA LEU A 211 -0.30 24.00 16.11
C LEU A 211 0.09 24.60 17.46
N ALA A 212 1.33 24.33 17.92
CA ALA A 212 1.98 25.08 18.97
C ALA A 212 3.49 25.21 18.69
N ALA A 213 4.14 26.17 19.34
CA ALA A 213 5.59 26.40 19.25
C ALA A 213 6.18 26.71 20.63
N GLU A 214 7.48 26.80 20.74
CA GLU A 214 8.18 27.23 21.97
C GLU A 214 8.00 28.71 22.25
N ALA A 215 7.80 29.54 21.20
CA ALA A 215 7.51 30.95 21.23
C ALA A 215 6.63 31.30 20.03
N THR A 216 5.92 32.41 20.08
CA THR A 216 5.12 32.92 18.96
C THR A 216 6.00 33.10 17.72
N LYS A 217 5.69 32.39 16.64
CA LYS A 217 6.45 32.48 15.39
C LYS A 217 5.57 32.23 14.15
N PRO A 218 5.99 32.73 12.97
CA PRO A 218 5.28 32.50 11.73
C PRO A 218 5.44 31.04 11.28
N VAL A 219 4.41 30.54 10.61
CA VAL A 219 4.42 29.26 9.88
C VAL A 219 3.91 29.56 8.48
N GLU A 220 4.79 29.43 7.52
CA GLU A 220 4.46 29.58 6.11
C GLU A 220 3.97 28.23 5.58
N LEU A 221 2.79 28.23 4.97
CA LEU A 221 2.18 27.09 4.29
C LEU A 221 2.10 27.42 2.81
N ALA A 222 2.70 26.62 1.96
CA ALA A 222 2.65 26.81 0.51
C ALA A 222 2.13 25.56 -0.19
N TRP A 223 1.36 25.76 -1.26
CA TRP A 223 0.86 24.72 -2.15
C TRP A 223 0.98 25.20 -3.61
N PRO A 224 0.83 24.34 -4.63
CA PRO A 224 0.92 24.77 -6.01
C PRO A 224 -0.02 25.95 -6.32
N GLY A 225 0.55 27.08 -6.72
CA GLY A 225 -0.18 28.30 -7.07
C GLY A 225 -0.64 29.17 -5.91
N GLY A 226 -0.25 28.89 -4.65
CA GLY A 226 -0.64 29.73 -3.51
C GLY A 226 0.05 29.41 -2.21
N GLY A 227 -0.38 30.07 -1.15
CA GLY A 227 0.12 29.87 0.20
C GLY A 227 -0.60 30.75 1.21
N ALA A 228 -0.29 30.54 2.48
CA ALA A 228 -0.78 31.32 3.60
C ALA A 228 0.28 31.39 4.70
N SER A 229 0.30 32.50 5.44
CA SER A 229 1.09 32.64 6.65
C SER A 229 0.16 32.58 7.86
N VAL A 230 0.46 31.69 8.80
CA VAL A 230 -0.26 31.56 10.07
C VAL A 230 0.72 31.73 11.23
N LYS A 231 0.21 31.85 12.47
CA LYS A 231 1.06 31.95 13.66
C LYS A 231 0.87 30.71 14.53
N ALA A 232 1.98 30.17 14.98
CA ALA A 232 2.01 29.21 16.09
C ALA A 232 2.34 29.97 17.38
N GLU A 233 1.70 29.59 18.47
CA GLU A 233 1.84 30.14 19.79
C GLU A 233 2.33 29.08 20.79
N PRO A 234 2.76 29.45 22.03
CA PRO A 234 3.15 28.46 23.03
C PRO A 234 2.03 27.51 23.40
N ASP A 235 0.79 27.99 23.48
CA ASP A 235 -0.39 27.18 23.63
C ASP A 235 -0.94 26.74 22.27
N PRO A 236 -1.55 25.52 22.19
CA PRO A 236 -2.08 25.04 20.93
C PRO A 236 -3.20 25.90 20.36
N VAL A 237 -3.01 26.43 19.17
CA VAL A 237 -3.99 27.23 18.43
C VAL A 237 -4.52 26.45 17.23
N ASP A 238 -5.81 26.58 16.94
CA ASP A 238 -6.43 26.08 15.72
C ASP A 238 -6.36 27.15 14.64
N VAL A 239 -5.74 26.85 13.51
CA VAL A 239 -5.65 27.70 12.33
C VAL A 239 -6.29 26.99 11.15
N GLU A 240 -6.91 27.74 10.27
CA GLU A 240 -7.54 27.20 9.07
C GLU A 240 -7.08 27.98 7.83
N VAL A 241 -6.72 27.26 6.77
CA VAL A 241 -6.39 27.85 5.48
C VAL A 241 -7.32 27.30 4.41
N GLN A 242 -7.68 28.15 3.46
CA GLN A 242 -8.50 27.76 2.33
C GLN A 242 -7.62 27.61 1.10
N VAL A 243 -7.53 26.38 0.61
CA VAL A 243 -6.86 26.05 -0.65
C VAL A 243 -7.89 26.22 -1.77
N PRO A 244 -7.61 27.06 -2.79
CA PRO A 244 -8.57 27.32 -3.87
C PRO A 244 -8.85 26.06 -4.70
N GLN A 245 -9.94 26.11 -5.46
CA GLN A 245 -10.20 25.09 -6.48
C GLN A 245 -9.10 25.10 -7.55
N GLY A 246 -8.92 23.98 -8.25
CA GLY A 246 -7.95 23.86 -9.36
C GLY A 246 -6.53 23.60 -8.91
N VAL A 247 -6.25 23.50 -7.60
CA VAL A 247 -4.93 23.09 -7.12
C VAL A 247 -4.72 21.62 -7.39
N ASP A 248 -3.66 21.30 -8.14
CA ASP A 248 -3.32 19.93 -8.51
C ASP A 248 -3.03 19.08 -7.28
N ARG A 249 -3.62 17.90 -7.28
CA ARG A 249 -3.36 16.85 -6.31
C ARG A 249 -2.41 15.84 -6.91
N VAL A 250 -1.54 15.32 -6.09
CA VAL A 250 -0.49 14.39 -6.50
C VAL A 250 -0.85 12.97 -6.11
N ASP A 251 -0.34 12.01 -6.89
CA ASP A 251 -0.35 10.60 -6.52
C ASP A 251 0.91 10.30 -5.70
N VAL A 252 0.73 9.45 -4.70
CA VAL A 252 1.83 8.92 -3.90
C VAL A 252 1.92 7.43 -4.14
N LEU A 253 3.13 6.95 -4.39
CA LEU A 253 3.37 5.55 -4.69
C LEU A 253 3.25 4.71 -3.40
N ASN A 254 2.47 3.66 -3.48
CA ASN A 254 2.44 2.61 -2.47
C ASN A 254 3.42 1.49 -2.83
N ASN A 255 3.41 1.03 -4.10
CA ASN A 255 4.33 0.01 -4.58
C ASN A 255 4.61 0.16 -6.09
N ALA A 256 5.87 0.02 -6.46
CA ALA A 256 6.35 -0.05 -7.85
C ALA A 256 7.21 -1.31 -8.06
N GLY A 257 6.72 -2.46 -7.59
CA GLY A 257 7.45 -3.71 -7.44
C GLY A 257 8.11 -3.82 -6.06
N SER A 258 8.48 -5.02 -5.65
CA SER A 258 9.09 -5.26 -4.34
C SER A 258 10.53 -5.76 -4.47
N MET A 259 11.32 -5.55 -3.43
CA MET A 259 12.73 -5.90 -3.38
C MET A 259 13.10 -6.62 -2.08
N VAL A 260 14.23 -7.30 -2.09
CA VAL A 260 14.84 -7.89 -0.89
C VAL A 260 16.25 -7.33 -0.72
N PHE A 261 16.54 -6.80 0.45
CA PHE A 261 17.88 -6.30 0.79
C PHE A 261 18.84 -7.45 1.11
N ARG A 262 20.15 -7.13 1.19
CA ARG A 262 21.21 -8.14 1.45
C ARG A 262 21.12 -8.84 2.79
N ASP A 263 20.38 -8.28 3.73
CA ASP A 263 20.09 -8.84 5.06
C ASP A 263 18.75 -9.59 5.10
N GLY A 264 18.07 -9.69 3.96
CA GLY A 264 16.82 -10.42 3.81
C GLY A 264 15.56 -9.67 4.22
N TYR A 265 15.64 -8.36 4.50
CA TYR A 265 14.44 -7.57 4.66
C TYR A 265 13.79 -7.30 3.30
N GLY A 266 12.48 -7.53 3.22
CA GLY A 266 11.64 -7.12 2.10
C GLY A 266 11.28 -5.64 2.20
N ALA A 267 11.07 -4.99 1.06
CA ALA A 267 10.57 -3.62 1.00
C ALA A 267 9.79 -3.37 -0.28
N ASP A 268 8.77 -2.52 -0.16
CA ASP A 268 8.05 -1.97 -1.28
C ASP A 268 8.88 -0.87 -1.95
N ARG A 269 9.14 -1.06 -3.24
CA ARG A 269 9.86 -0.05 -4.02
C ARG A 269 8.98 1.20 -4.16
N ALA A 270 9.57 2.37 -3.93
CA ALA A 270 8.92 3.67 -4.02
C ALA A 270 7.86 3.96 -2.94
N TYR A 271 7.78 3.17 -1.87
CA TYR A 271 6.81 3.38 -0.79
C TYR A 271 6.85 4.82 -0.27
N GLN A 272 5.69 5.46 -0.21
CA GLN A 272 5.48 6.86 0.21
C GLN A 272 6.23 7.92 -0.62
N GLN A 273 6.71 7.60 -1.83
CA GLN A 273 7.30 8.60 -2.71
C GLN A 273 6.21 9.28 -3.57
N LEU A 274 6.38 10.60 -3.79
CA LEU A 274 5.59 11.30 -4.79
C LEU A 274 5.79 10.68 -6.18
N ASP A 275 4.70 10.45 -6.89
CA ASP A 275 4.76 10.05 -8.28
C ASP A 275 5.09 11.25 -9.17
N ARG A 276 6.34 11.37 -9.54
CA ARG A 276 6.87 12.39 -10.47
C ARG A 276 7.21 11.82 -11.83
N GLY A 277 6.72 10.61 -12.13
CA GLY A 277 7.06 9.89 -13.36
C GLY A 277 8.39 9.12 -13.31
N GLN A 278 9.05 9.03 -12.15
CA GLN A 278 10.33 8.35 -11.99
C GLN A 278 10.25 6.82 -12.17
N TYR A 279 9.03 6.24 -12.07
CA TYR A 279 8.77 4.81 -12.26
C TYR A 279 7.82 4.55 -13.45
N GLN A 280 7.98 5.28 -14.56
CA GLN A 280 7.11 5.13 -15.75
C GLN A 280 7.63 4.12 -16.77
N ARG A 281 8.74 3.44 -16.48
CA ARG A 281 9.30 2.44 -17.39
C ARG A 281 9.01 1.03 -16.86
N PRO A 282 8.50 0.12 -17.72
CA PRO A 282 8.41 -1.29 -17.38
C PRO A 282 9.80 -1.87 -17.13
N GLU A 283 9.97 -2.57 -16.04
CA GLU A 283 11.27 -3.15 -15.68
C GLU A 283 11.11 -4.46 -14.93
N GLU A 284 12.16 -5.26 -14.92
CA GLU A 284 12.21 -6.48 -14.10
C GLU A 284 12.40 -6.10 -12.64
N VAL A 285 11.62 -6.74 -11.75
CA VAL A 285 11.70 -6.54 -10.30
C VAL A 285 11.98 -7.87 -9.61
N PHE A 286 12.50 -7.81 -8.38
CA PHE A 286 12.77 -9.03 -7.64
C PHE A 286 11.49 -9.76 -7.25
N ALA A 287 10.51 -9.02 -6.72
CA ALA A 287 9.26 -9.56 -6.25
C ALA A 287 8.07 -8.69 -6.71
N PHE A 288 6.93 -9.33 -6.84
CA PHE A 288 5.64 -8.65 -7.02
C PHE A 288 5.07 -8.20 -5.67
N CYS A 289 4.08 -7.32 -5.68
CA CYS A 289 3.23 -7.02 -4.54
C CYS A 289 1.91 -7.78 -4.67
N GLY A 290 1.52 -8.54 -3.65
CA GLY A 290 0.29 -9.33 -3.62
C GLY A 290 -1.00 -8.50 -3.78
N GLY A 291 -0.95 -7.19 -3.46
CA GLY A 291 -2.11 -6.30 -3.58
C GLY A 291 -2.65 -6.10 -5.00
N SER A 292 -1.77 -6.25 -6.03
CA SER A 292 -2.20 -6.26 -7.44
C SER A 292 -1.14 -6.88 -8.34
N VAL A 293 -1.37 -8.10 -8.81
CA VAL A 293 -0.45 -8.86 -9.66
C VAL A 293 -1.21 -9.79 -10.60
N CYS A 294 -0.69 -10.02 -11.80
CA CYS A 294 -1.20 -11.03 -12.73
C CYS A 294 -0.12 -12.09 -12.96
N PHE A 295 -0.50 -13.35 -12.89
CA PHE A 295 0.38 -14.50 -13.08
C PHE A 295 0.04 -15.26 -14.37
N ARG A 296 1.08 -15.84 -14.97
CA ARG A 296 0.91 -16.98 -15.86
C ARG A 296 0.57 -18.22 -15.00
N SER A 297 -0.58 -18.85 -15.22
CA SER A 297 -1.04 -19.98 -14.41
C SER A 297 -0.09 -21.18 -14.44
N GLU A 298 0.64 -21.36 -15.55
CA GLU A 298 1.69 -22.38 -15.67
C GLU A 298 2.83 -22.15 -14.66
N ALA A 299 3.26 -20.91 -14.47
CA ALA A 299 4.32 -20.56 -13.53
C ALA A 299 3.94 -20.87 -12.08
N LEU A 300 2.67 -20.62 -11.70
CA LEU A 300 2.16 -20.99 -10.38
C LEU A 300 2.11 -22.50 -10.19
N ARG A 301 1.74 -23.28 -11.23
CA ARG A 301 1.76 -24.73 -11.14
C ARG A 301 3.17 -25.30 -11.00
N GLU A 302 4.17 -24.69 -11.64
CA GLU A 302 5.57 -25.11 -11.54
C GLU A 302 6.19 -24.74 -10.18
N ALA A 303 5.94 -23.53 -9.68
CA ALA A 303 6.51 -23.03 -8.43
C ALA A 303 5.76 -23.48 -7.17
N GLY A 304 4.54 -23.98 -7.32
CA GLY A 304 3.56 -24.14 -6.24
C GLY A 304 2.87 -22.82 -5.92
N LEU A 305 1.78 -22.91 -5.18
CA LEU A 305 0.99 -21.75 -4.76
C LEU A 305 1.66 -21.01 -3.61
N PHE A 306 0.94 -20.10 -2.96
CA PHE A 306 1.44 -19.48 -1.71
C PHE A 306 1.64 -20.54 -0.64
N ASP A 307 2.67 -20.37 0.18
CA ASP A 307 2.85 -21.20 1.36
C ASP A 307 1.96 -20.66 2.50
N GLU A 308 1.01 -21.48 2.94
CA GLU A 308 -0.04 -21.07 3.87
C GLU A 308 0.50 -20.83 5.30
N ASP A 309 1.68 -21.36 5.62
CA ASP A 309 2.35 -21.10 6.88
C ASP A 309 2.70 -19.62 7.09
N PHE A 310 2.77 -18.84 6.02
CA PHE A 310 2.97 -17.39 6.13
C PHE A 310 1.76 -16.66 6.67
N PHE A 311 0.56 -17.10 6.36
CA PHE A 311 -0.70 -16.43 6.68
C PHE A 311 -0.82 -15.05 6.06
N LEU A 312 0.05 -14.09 6.43
CA LEU A 312 0.07 -12.71 5.97
C LEU A 312 1.49 -12.14 6.04
N TYR A 313 1.93 -11.40 5.02
CA TYR A 313 3.26 -10.81 4.81
C TYR A 313 4.36 -11.82 4.47
N TYR A 314 5.21 -11.45 3.52
CA TYR A 314 6.30 -12.24 2.94
C TYR A 314 5.90 -13.46 2.11
N GLU A 315 4.64 -13.85 2.04
CA GLU A 315 4.16 -14.93 1.17
C GLU A 315 4.40 -14.60 -0.32
N ASP A 316 4.23 -13.31 -0.70
CA ASP A 316 4.50 -12.81 -2.05
C ASP A 316 6.01 -12.82 -2.36
N THR A 317 6.82 -12.45 -1.40
CA THR A 317 8.27 -12.47 -1.52
C THR A 317 8.81 -13.91 -1.59
N ASP A 318 8.26 -14.84 -0.80
CA ASP A 318 8.59 -16.27 -0.87
C ASP A 318 8.26 -16.86 -2.24
N LEU A 319 7.03 -16.64 -2.73
CA LEU A 319 6.61 -17.13 -4.04
C LEU A 319 7.43 -16.50 -5.16
N SER A 320 7.74 -15.21 -5.06
CA SER A 320 8.62 -14.52 -6.01
C SER A 320 10.00 -15.14 -6.06
N TRP A 321 10.58 -15.46 -4.90
CA TRP A 321 11.90 -16.09 -4.84
C TRP A 321 11.89 -17.48 -5.43
N ARG A 322 10.87 -18.30 -5.13
CA ARG A 322 10.70 -19.64 -5.74
C ARG A 322 10.58 -19.57 -7.27
N LEU A 323 9.76 -18.66 -7.80
CA LEU A 323 9.63 -18.41 -9.23
C LEU A 323 10.98 -18.07 -9.86
N ARG A 324 11.74 -17.15 -9.26
CA ARG A 324 13.06 -16.76 -9.76
C ARG A 324 14.08 -17.91 -9.71
N THR A 325 14.04 -18.74 -8.69
CA THR A 325 14.91 -19.91 -8.57
C THR A 325 14.65 -20.93 -9.69
N LEU A 326 13.41 -20.99 -10.18
CA LEU A 326 13.01 -21.80 -11.33
C LEU A 326 13.29 -21.13 -12.69
N GLY A 327 13.91 -19.94 -12.69
CA GLY A 327 14.26 -19.22 -13.91
C GLY A 327 13.11 -18.39 -14.51
N TRP A 328 12.04 -18.15 -13.77
CA TRP A 328 10.98 -17.23 -14.14
C TRP A 328 11.36 -15.77 -13.85
N SER A 329 10.89 -14.85 -14.68
CA SER A 329 11.04 -13.40 -14.46
C SER A 329 9.73 -12.79 -13.90
N ILE A 330 9.89 -11.65 -13.24
CA ILE A 330 8.77 -10.85 -12.69
C ILE A 330 8.96 -9.43 -13.20
N ARG A 331 7.90 -8.82 -13.74
CA ARG A 331 7.95 -7.48 -14.33
C ARG A 331 7.00 -6.53 -13.63
N TYR A 332 7.47 -5.32 -13.38
CA TYR A 332 6.64 -4.18 -13.01
C TYR A 332 6.08 -3.50 -14.26
N GLN A 333 4.78 -3.22 -14.26
CA GLN A 333 4.06 -2.57 -15.36
C GLN A 333 3.43 -1.24 -14.89
N PRO A 334 4.06 -0.11 -15.16
CA PRO A 334 3.61 1.20 -14.64
C PRO A 334 2.28 1.68 -15.21
N SER A 335 1.85 1.19 -16.37
CA SER A 335 0.57 1.56 -16.97
C SER A 335 -0.61 0.77 -16.41
N ALA A 336 -0.38 -0.33 -15.70
CA ALA A 336 -1.41 -1.02 -14.95
C ALA A 336 -1.53 -0.36 -13.56
N VAL A 337 -2.48 0.55 -13.39
CA VAL A 337 -2.59 1.39 -12.18
C VAL A 337 -3.72 0.91 -11.29
N VAL A 338 -3.44 0.86 -9.99
CA VAL A 338 -4.42 0.57 -8.93
C VAL A 338 -4.32 1.63 -7.83
N ARG A 339 -5.47 2.10 -7.32
CA ARG A 339 -5.56 2.94 -6.12
C ARG A 339 -5.91 2.08 -4.92
N HIS A 340 -5.13 2.15 -3.87
CA HIS A 340 -5.19 1.24 -2.72
C HIS A 340 -5.41 1.99 -1.41
N ILE A 341 -6.38 1.54 -0.60
CA ILE A 341 -6.61 2.04 0.77
C ILE A 341 -5.62 1.36 1.72
N HIS A 342 -4.38 1.58 1.60
CA HIS A 342 -3.35 0.91 2.37
C HIS A 342 -3.71 0.70 3.86
N SER A 343 -3.42 -0.50 4.39
CA SER A 343 -3.67 -0.89 5.79
C SER A 343 -5.13 -0.91 6.24
N ALA A 344 -6.08 -1.11 5.31
CA ALA A 344 -7.50 -1.18 5.65
C ALA A 344 -7.86 -2.40 6.52
N SER A 345 -7.12 -3.49 6.41
CA SER A 345 -7.35 -4.75 7.15
C SER A 345 -6.29 -5.04 8.22
N SER A 346 -5.17 -4.31 8.24
CA SER A 346 -4.08 -4.51 9.19
C SER A 346 -3.43 -3.17 9.54
N VAL A 347 -3.25 -2.91 10.83
CA VAL A 347 -2.59 -1.68 11.31
C VAL A 347 -1.09 -1.88 11.30
N GLU A 348 -0.36 -1.04 10.57
CA GLU A 348 1.12 -1.03 10.60
C GLU A 348 1.63 -0.87 12.04
N TRP A 349 2.70 -1.59 12.36
CA TRP A 349 3.33 -1.61 13.69
C TRP A 349 2.45 -2.18 14.80
N SER A 350 1.28 -2.77 14.48
CA SER A 350 0.53 -3.56 15.45
C SER A 350 1.33 -4.80 15.87
N PRO A 351 1.04 -5.40 17.05
CA PRO A 351 1.68 -6.65 17.45
C PRO A 351 1.54 -7.77 16.42
N LEU A 352 0.39 -7.83 15.72
CA LEU A 352 0.17 -8.78 14.63
C LEU A 352 1.12 -8.54 13.46
N PHE A 353 1.24 -7.27 13.02
CA PHE A 353 2.15 -6.88 11.95
C PHE A 353 3.60 -7.25 12.28
N VAL A 354 4.08 -6.84 13.46
CA VAL A 354 5.46 -7.10 13.90
C VAL A 354 5.73 -8.61 14.00
N PHE A 355 4.81 -9.36 14.61
CA PHE A 355 4.95 -10.81 14.74
C PHE A 355 5.08 -11.50 13.37
N HIS A 356 4.15 -11.23 12.44
CA HIS A 356 4.16 -11.90 11.15
C HIS A 356 5.34 -11.44 10.28
N THR A 357 5.68 -10.17 10.26
CA THR A 357 6.80 -9.67 9.44
C THR A 357 8.12 -10.25 9.91
N ASP A 358 8.39 -10.28 11.20
CA ASP A 358 9.65 -10.84 11.75
C ASP A 358 9.74 -12.35 11.58
N ARG A 359 8.69 -13.08 11.98
CA ARG A 359 8.60 -14.53 11.83
C ARG A 359 8.76 -14.95 10.36
N ASN A 360 8.00 -14.31 9.49
CA ASN A 360 7.90 -14.69 8.08
C ASN A 360 9.16 -14.31 7.29
N ARG A 361 9.85 -13.22 7.66
CA ARG A 361 11.17 -12.93 7.13
C ARG A 361 12.14 -14.10 7.38
N LEU A 362 12.18 -14.62 8.61
CA LEU A 362 13.04 -15.74 8.94
C LEU A 362 12.60 -17.03 8.22
N LEU A 363 11.32 -17.30 8.15
CA LEU A 363 10.77 -18.44 7.42
C LEU A 363 11.15 -18.36 5.93
N MET A 364 10.94 -17.23 5.27
CA MET A 364 11.33 -17.00 3.88
C MET A 364 12.84 -17.21 3.67
N LEU A 365 13.69 -16.70 4.56
CA LEU A 365 15.14 -16.88 4.47
C LEU A 365 15.56 -18.34 4.63
N THR A 366 14.97 -19.07 5.56
CA THR A 366 15.29 -20.49 5.77
C THR A 366 14.89 -21.37 4.58
N LYS A 367 13.83 -20.99 3.85
CA LYS A 367 13.35 -21.70 2.66
C LYS A 367 14.18 -21.38 1.41
N ASN A 368 14.53 -20.11 1.20
CA ASN A 368 14.99 -19.66 -0.12
C ASN A 368 16.45 -19.17 -0.13
N ALA A 369 16.97 -18.65 0.99
CA ALA A 369 18.28 -18.06 1.01
C ALA A 369 19.40 -19.10 1.13
N ARG A 370 20.62 -18.71 0.77
CA ARG A 370 21.80 -19.54 1.05
C ARG A 370 21.92 -19.77 2.56
N ALA A 371 22.32 -20.98 2.96
CA ALA A 371 22.40 -21.38 4.37
C ALA A 371 23.18 -20.39 5.26
N GLY A 372 24.26 -19.79 4.76
CA GLY A 372 25.04 -18.79 5.52
C GLY A 372 24.27 -17.53 5.87
N LEU A 373 23.41 -17.02 4.96
CA LEU A 373 22.53 -15.88 5.24
C LEU A 373 21.44 -16.28 6.22
N ALA A 374 20.74 -17.37 5.96
CA ALA A 374 19.66 -17.86 6.81
C ALA A 374 20.16 -18.10 8.26
N THR A 375 21.27 -18.82 8.43
CA THR A 375 21.85 -19.09 9.75
C THR A 375 22.24 -17.79 10.48
N ARG A 376 22.90 -16.87 9.77
CA ARG A 376 23.31 -15.58 10.35
C ARG A 376 22.10 -14.81 10.89
N GLU A 377 21.02 -14.69 10.11
CA GLU A 377 19.85 -13.90 10.50
C GLU A 377 19.03 -14.58 11.61
N VAL A 378 18.91 -15.91 11.59
CA VAL A 378 18.28 -16.68 12.68
C VAL A 378 19.04 -16.51 13.99
N LEU A 379 20.39 -16.59 13.97
CA LEU A 379 21.20 -16.40 15.18
C LEU A 379 21.24 -14.94 15.67
N ARG A 380 21.14 -13.98 14.75
CA ARG A 380 21.12 -12.54 15.07
C ARG A 380 19.80 -12.09 15.68
N TYR A 381 18.68 -12.70 15.30
CA TYR A 381 17.34 -12.26 15.69
C TYR A 381 17.13 -12.13 17.20
N PRO A 382 17.51 -13.09 18.07
CA PRO A 382 17.38 -12.94 19.51
C PRO A 382 18.17 -11.75 20.09
N LEU A 383 19.35 -11.47 19.50
CA LEU A 383 20.21 -10.36 19.95
C LEU A 383 19.59 -9.00 19.60
N THR A 384 19.02 -8.87 18.41
CA THR A 384 18.33 -7.63 18.02
C THR A 384 17.06 -7.40 18.83
N THR A 385 16.28 -8.43 19.10
CA THR A 385 15.06 -8.34 19.90
C THR A 385 15.38 -7.93 21.34
N LEU A 386 16.45 -8.49 21.95
CA LEU A 386 16.90 -8.09 23.28
C LEU A 386 17.41 -6.64 23.33
N SER A 387 18.07 -6.15 22.28
CA SER A 387 18.55 -4.76 22.23
C SER A 387 17.44 -3.73 22.06
N LEU A 388 16.28 -4.12 21.58
CA LEU A 388 15.09 -3.26 21.45
C LEU A 388 14.22 -3.27 22.72
N ALA A 389 14.41 -4.27 23.59
CA ALA A 389 13.68 -4.41 24.86
C ALA A 389 14.38 -3.74 26.05
N LEU A 390 15.63 -3.29 25.88
CA LEU A 390 16.45 -2.54 26.85
C LEU A 390 16.49 -1.05 26.51
#